data_9c2bbf328266ce2930c8278f37668814
#
_entry.id   9c2bbf328266ce2930c8278f37668814
#
_cell.length_a   1.000
_cell.length_b   1.000
_cell.length_c   1.000
_cell.angle_alpha   90.00
_cell.angle_beta   90.00
_cell.angle_gamma   90.00
#
_symmetry.space_group_name_H-M   'P 1'
#
loop_
_entity.id
_entity.type
_entity.pdbx_description
1 polymer ?
#
loop_
_entity_poly.entity_id
_entity_poly.type
_entity_poly.pdbx_seq_one_letter_code
_entity_poly.pdbx_strand_id
1 'polypeptide(L)'
;MRKLLLPLALMLGFTTPAVADYTMIVPQKPGGGTSQWAQIVATEMEKYLDGEKIVLKHIRGARDIPGFNKFHNKLRFDDKTIMVSNGGNGVAFLQEAVDYNYKDYDSVGLMNLNIITAVYGDHNPNTDRTSFSGGGGKVPEGIAMTLLKCGNLPNTEAYVGCFKEKVNWIKGMKGNERRLAFKRGELNGTRENPASFKKHVQPVIDKGEARLWFH
;
A
#
# COMPACT_ATOMS: atom_id res chain seq x y z
N MET A 1 -12.34 -76.70 -18.28
CA MET A 1 -12.58 -75.58 -17.35
C MET A 1 -11.31 -74.77 -17.20
N ARG A 2 -11.19 -73.69 -17.97
CA ARG A 2 -10.00 -72.81 -18.01
C ARG A 2 -10.19 -71.70 -17.00
N LYS A 3 -9.43 -71.69 -15.91
CA LYS A 3 -9.46 -70.61 -14.91
C LYS A 3 -8.65 -69.41 -15.45
N LEU A 4 -9.37 -68.31 -15.76
CA LEU A 4 -8.80 -67.02 -16.11
C LEU A 4 -8.31 -66.35 -14.81
N LEU A 5 -7.03 -66.25 -14.60
CA LEU A 5 -6.43 -65.41 -13.55
C LEU A 5 -6.29 -64.01 -14.11
N LEU A 6 -7.08 -63.09 -13.63
CA LEU A 6 -6.96 -61.64 -13.87
C LEU A 6 -5.82 -61.10 -13.01
N PRO A 7 -4.80 -60.43 -13.53
CA PRO A 7 -3.83 -59.75 -12.71
C PRO A 7 -4.46 -58.45 -12.19
N LEU A 8 -4.61 -58.34 -10.87
CA LEU A 8 -4.95 -57.13 -10.14
C LEU A 8 -3.79 -56.17 -10.23
N ALA A 9 -3.79 -55.25 -11.20
CA ALA A 9 -2.82 -54.17 -11.30
C ALA A 9 -3.02 -53.22 -10.14
N LEU A 10 -2.12 -53.27 -9.15
CA LEU A 10 -2.05 -52.33 -8.06
C LEU A 10 -1.62 -50.96 -8.62
N MET A 11 -2.59 -50.07 -8.89
CA MET A 11 -2.32 -48.67 -9.16
C MET A 11 -1.84 -48.01 -7.88
N LEU A 12 -0.53 -48.01 -7.65
CA LEU A 12 0.10 -47.10 -6.70
C LEU A 12 -0.06 -45.69 -7.26
N GLY A 13 -1.16 -45.04 -6.88
CA GLY A 13 -1.34 -43.60 -7.09
C GLY A 13 -0.22 -42.88 -6.36
N PHE A 14 0.74 -42.34 -7.08
CA PHE A 14 1.63 -41.32 -6.55
C PHE A 14 0.77 -40.08 -6.21
N THR A 15 0.29 -40.02 -4.99
CA THR A 15 -0.20 -38.77 -4.44
C THR A 15 1.00 -37.86 -4.28
N THR A 16 1.26 -36.99 -5.24
CA THR A 16 2.14 -35.85 -5.01
C THR A 16 1.58 -35.13 -3.79
N PRO A 17 2.39 -34.88 -2.74
CA PRO A 17 1.92 -34.07 -1.62
C PRO A 17 1.45 -32.74 -2.21
N ALA A 18 0.22 -32.34 -1.92
CA ALA A 18 -0.26 -31.02 -2.25
C ALA A 18 0.63 -30.03 -1.49
N VAL A 19 1.49 -29.35 -2.21
CA VAL A 19 2.33 -28.28 -1.64
C VAL A 19 1.35 -27.19 -1.24
N ALA A 20 1.24 -26.92 0.06
CA ALA A 20 0.32 -25.92 0.57
C ALA A 20 0.89 -24.53 0.27
N ASP A 21 0.22 -23.80 -0.59
CA ASP A 21 0.61 -22.45 -0.99
C ASP A 21 0.58 -21.45 0.19
N TYR A 22 1.46 -20.48 0.14
CA TYR A 22 1.40 -19.32 1.04
C TYR A 22 0.27 -18.38 0.65
N THR A 23 -0.33 -17.74 1.63
CA THR A 23 -1.31 -16.66 1.42
C THR A 23 -0.71 -15.33 1.84
N MET A 24 -0.68 -14.34 0.94
CA MET A 24 -0.26 -12.98 1.26
C MET A 24 -1.49 -12.08 1.33
N ILE A 25 -1.84 -11.64 2.53
CA ILE A 25 -2.98 -10.73 2.76
C ILE A 25 -2.59 -9.32 2.37
N VAL A 26 -3.30 -8.75 1.42
CA VAL A 26 -3.15 -7.36 0.95
C VAL A 26 -4.37 -6.57 1.42
N PRO A 27 -4.22 -5.60 2.35
CA PRO A 27 -5.37 -4.90 2.94
C PRO A 27 -5.99 -3.85 2.02
N GLN A 28 -5.60 -3.82 0.77
CA GLN A 28 -6.05 -2.87 -0.25
C GLN A 28 -6.67 -3.58 -1.46
N LYS A 29 -7.27 -2.79 -2.34
CA LYS A 29 -7.85 -3.33 -3.57
C LYS A 29 -6.77 -3.81 -4.56
N PRO A 30 -7.09 -4.78 -5.42
CA PRO A 30 -6.23 -5.19 -6.52
C PRO A 30 -5.81 -4.00 -7.40
N GLY A 31 -4.59 -4.04 -7.94
CA GLY A 31 -4.06 -3.03 -8.87
C GLY A 31 -3.64 -1.71 -8.21
N GLY A 32 -3.80 -1.54 -6.91
CA GLY A 32 -3.21 -0.42 -6.15
C GLY A 32 -1.70 -0.56 -5.96
N GLY A 33 -1.04 0.51 -5.51
CA GLY A 33 0.42 0.51 -5.31
C GLY A 33 0.90 -0.60 -4.37
N THR A 34 0.25 -0.78 -3.22
CA THR A 34 0.56 -1.86 -2.28
C THR A 34 0.36 -3.25 -2.90
N SER A 35 -0.70 -3.42 -3.71
CA SER A 35 -0.95 -4.68 -4.41
C SER A 35 0.12 -4.99 -5.47
N GLN A 36 0.59 -3.99 -6.19
CA GLN A 36 1.68 -4.16 -7.18
C GLN A 36 3.00 -4.57 -6.49
N TRP A 37 3.32 -3.93 -5.38
CA TRP A 37 4.50 -4.30 -4.60
C TRP A 37 4.37 -5.68 -3.97
N ALA A 38 3.20 -6.02 -3.42
CA ALA A 38 2.93 -7.35 -2.90
C ALA A 38 3.14 -8.43 -3.98
N GLN A 39 2.70 -8.15 -5.22
CA GLN A 39 2.91 -9.07 -6.35
C GLN A 39 4.40 -9.24 -6.69
N ILE A 40 5.16 -8.14 -6.72
CA ILE A 40 6.61 -8.19 -6.99
C ILE A 40 7.31 -9.02 -5.90
N VAL A 41 7.03 -8.71 -4.63
CA VAL A 41 7.61 -9.42 -3.49
C VAL A 41 7.24 -10.90 -3.51
N ALA A 42 5.97 -11.23 -3.73
CA ALA A 42 5.51 -12.62 -3.84
C ALA A 42 6.28 -13.38 -4.95
N THR A 43 6.37 -12.79 -6.15
CA THR A 43 7.07 -13.40 -7.28
C THR A 43 8.55 -13.64 -6.99
N GLU A 44 9.21 -12.71 -6.28
CA GLU A 44 10.61 -12.88 -5.90
C GLU A 44 10.78 -13.94 -4.81
N MET A 45 9.92 -13.96 -3.79
CA MET A 45 9.96 -14.94 -2.71
C MET A 45 9.70 -16.37 -3.19
N GLU A 46 8.81 -16.57 -4.15
CA GLU A 46 8.51 -17.89 -4.73
C GLU A 46 9.75 -18.61 -5.27
N LYS A 47 10.78 -17.87 -5.67
CA LYS A 47 12.05 -18.45 -6.13
C LYS A 47 12.81 -19.23 -5.05
N TYR A 48 12.46 -19.01 -3.79
CA TYR A 48 13.13 -19.59 -2.62
C TYR A 48 12.20 -20.50 -1.78
N LEU A 49 11.03 -20.84 -2.30
CA LEU A 49 10.02 -21.63 -1.59
C LEU A 49 9.83 -23.06 -2.14
N ASP A 50 10.86 -23.65 -2.72
CA ASP A 50 10.88 -25.04 -3.17
C ASP A 50 9.63 -25.46 -4.00
N GLY A 51 9.12 -24.55 -4.83
CA GLY A 51 7.98 -24.79 -5.70
C GLY A 51 6.63 -24.39 -5.13
N GLU A 52 6.55 -23.95 -3.88
CA GLU A 52 5.33 -23.36 -3.31
C GLU A 52 5.03 -21.99 -3.94
N LYS A 53 3.75 -21.63 -3.99
CA LYS A 53 3.26 -20.36 -4.53
C LYS A 53 2.79 -19.43 -3.44
N ILE A 54 2.77 -18.12 -3.75
CA ILE A 54 2.21 -17.09 -2.87
C ILE A 54 0.95 -16.52 -3.52
N VAL A 55 -0.21 -16.85 -2.95
CA VAL A 55 -1.50 -16.36 -3.42
C VAL A 55 -1.86 -15.04 -2.74
N LEU A 56 -2.06 -13.97 -3.52
CA LEU A 56 -2.47 -12.67 -2.98
C LEU A 56 -3.97 -12.67 -2.68
N LYS A 57 -4.33 -12.43 -1.42
CA LYS A 57 -5.72 -12.30 -0.95
C LYS A 57 -6.02 -10.87 -0.51
N HIS A 58 -6.89 -10.19 -1.24
CA HIS A 58 -7.24 -8.80 -0.97
C HIS A 58 -8.39 -8.68 0.04
N ILE A 59 -8.13 -8.05 1.19
CA ILE A 59 -9.13 -7.77 2.23
C ILE A 59 -9.15 -6.26 2.45
N ARG A 60 -9.93 -5.57 1.63
CA ARG A 60 -9.99 -4.11 1.61
C ARG A 60 -10.90 -3.53 2.70
N GLY A 61 -10.63 -2.30 3.07
CA GLY A 61 -11.47 -1.51 3.98
C GLY A 61 -10.89 -0.13 4.25
N ALA A 62 -11.58 0.65 5.05
CA ALA A 62 -11.12 1.98 5.44
C ALA A 62 -9.79 1.87 6.20
N ARG A 63 -8.77 2.62 5.74
CA ARG A 63 -7.42 2.66 6.33
C ARG A 63 -6.77 1.28 6.51
N ASP A 64 -7.17 0.30 5.71
CA ASP A 64 -6.68 -1.07 5.76
C ASP A 64 -7.05 -1.84 7.07
N ILE A 65 -7.75 -1.19 8.00
CA ILE A 65 -8.11 -1.73 9.32
C ILE A 65 -8.84 -3.09 9.23
N PRO A 66 -9.87 -3.29 8.37
CA PRO A 66 -10.56 -4.57 8.30
C PRO A 66 -9.66 -5.74 7.90
N GLY A 67 -8.70 -5.49 7.01
CA GLY A 67 -7.72 -6.50 6.60
C GLY A 67 -6.81 -6.91 7.75
N PHE A 68 -6.30 -5.92 8.49
CA PHE A 68 -5.46 -6.16 9.66
C PHE A 68 -6.21 -6.82 10.81
N ASN A 69 -7.42 -6.36 11.14
CA ASN A 69 -8.23 -6.99 12.18
C ASN A 69 -8.55 -8.45 11.84
N LYS A 70 -8.87 -8.75 10.57
CA LYS A 70 -9.08 -10.13 10.15
C LYS A 70 -7.82 -10.99 10.24
N PHE A 71 -6.67 -10.44 9.83
CA PHE A 71 -5.40 -11.11 10.00
C PHE A 71 -5.13 -11.40 11.47
N HIS A 72 -5.19 -10.38 12.32
CA HIS A 72 -4.94 -10.50 13.76
C HIS A 72 -5.84 -11.54 14.43
N ASN A 73 -7.15 -11.46 14.18
CA ASN A 73 -8.12 -12.27 14.89
C ASN A 73 -8.22 -13.71 14.38
N LYS A 74 -7.88 -13.99 13.12
CA LYS A 74 -8.19 -15.26 12.48
C LYS A 74 -7.06 -15.91 11.69
N LEU A 75 -6.17 -15.14 11.08
CA LEU A 75 -5.25 -15.67 10.07
C LEU A 75 -3.80 -15.76 10.53
N ARG A 76 -3.41 -15.02 11.56
CA ARG A 76 -2.03 -14.98 12.09
C ARG A 76 -1.54 -16.29 12.70
N PHE A 77 -2.45 -17.24 12.96
CA PHE A 77 -2.13 -18.56 13.50
C PHE A 77 -1.83 -19.60 12.41
N ASP A 78 -1.88 -19.21 11.17
CA ASP A 78 -1.52 -20.01 10.01
C ASP A 78 -0.09 -19.64 9.58
N ASP A 79 0.84 -20.57 9.73
CA ASP A 79 2.28 -20.40 9.46
C ASP A 79 2.58 -20.05 7.99
N LYS A 80 1.61 -20.25 7.09
CA LYS A 80 1.71 -19.91 5.66
C LYS A 80 0.98 -18.62 5.30
N THR A 81 0.55 -17.84 6.27
CA THR A 81 -0.12 -16.56 6.02
C THR A 81 0.76 -15.37 6.38
N ILE A 82 1.00 -14.50 5.41
CA ILE A 82 1.81 -13.27 5.50
C ILE A 82 0.89 -12.06 5.37
N MET A 83 1.11 -11.00 6.16
CA MET A 83 0.40 -9.73 6.06
C MET A 83 1.27 -8.64 5.46
N VAL A 84 0.77 -7.96 4.43
CA VAL A 84 1.42 -6.78 3.86
C VAL A 84 0.94 -5.54 4.60
N SER A 85 1.88 -4.76 5.13
CA SER A 85 1.62 -3.47 5.77
C SER A 85 2.25 -2.33 4.97
N ASN A 86 1.65 -1.16 5.01
CA ASN A 86 2.27 0.08 4.57
C ASN A 86 2.42 1.06 5.75
N GLY A 87 3.26 2.09 5.61
CA GLY A 87 3.53 3.04 6.70
C GLY A 87 2.28 3.77 7.24
N GLY A 88 1.21 3.88 6.44
CA GLY A 88 -0.05 4.47 6.88
C GLY A 88 -0.79 3.62 7.93
N ASN A 89 -0.55 2.33 7.96
CA ASN A 89 -1.17 1.42 8.93
C ASN A 89 -0.66 1.66 10.36
N GLY A 90 0.62 2.06 10.50
CA GLY A 90 1.17 2.46 11.79
C GLY A 90 0.46 3.67 12.40
N VAL A 91 0.06 4.62 11.56
CA VAL A 91 -0.72 5.79 12.03
C VAL A 91 -2.13 5.38 12.47
N ALA A 92 -2.78 4.46 11.75
CA ALA A 92 -4.08 3.94 12.16
C ALA A 92 -4.00 3.23 13.52
N PHE A 93 -2.98 2.40 13.72
CA PHE A 93 -2.73 1.74 15.01
C PHE A 93 -2.59 2.72 16.18
N LEU A 94 -1.95 3.88 15.96
CA LEU A 94 -1.75 4.89 17.01
C LEU A 94 -2.99 5.76 17.30
N GLN A 95 -3.93 5.85 16.38
CA GLN A 95 -5.03 6.84 16.41
C GLN A 95 -6.42 6.24 16.47
N GLU A 96 -6.60 4.99 16.09
CA GLU A 96 -7.90 4.34 15.94
C GLU A 96 -8.06 3.19 16.95
N ALA A 97 -9.31 2.84 17.24
CA ALA A 97 -9.61 1.59 17.91
C ALA A 97 -9.42 0.44 16.91
N VAL A 98 -8.36 -0.32 17.07
CA VAL A 98 -8.00 -1.46 16.23
C VAL A 98 -7.81 -2.71 17.09
N ASP A 99 -8.03 -3.89 16.51
CA ASP A 99 -7.89 -5.15 17.23
C ASP A 99 -6.44 -5.64 17.29
N TYR A 100 -5.57 -5.11 16.41
CA TYR A 100 -4.19 -5.59 16.26
C TYR A 100 -3.16 -4.74 17.01
N ASN A 101 -2.08 -5.40 17.39
CA ASN A 101 -0.87 -4.74 17.90
C ASN A 101 0.34 -5.23 17.10
N TYR A 102 1.12 -4.30 16.55
CA TYR A 102 2.33 -4.64 15.77
C TYR A 102 3.40 -5.39 16.58
N LYS A 103 3.39 -5.27 17.90
CA LYS A 103 4.30 -6.02 18.77
C LYS A 103 4.02 -7.52 18.81
N ASP A 104 2.83 -7.93 18.34
CA ASP A 104 2.41 -9.34 18.31
C ASP A 104 2.85 -10.04 17.01
N TYR A 105 3.60 -9.38 16.15
CA TYR A 105 4.00 -9.91 14.84
C TYR A 105 5.51 -9.92 14.67
N ASP A 106 5.99 -10.97 14.00
CA ASP A 106 7.34 -11.03 13.49
C ASP A 106 7.42 -10.37 12.10
N SER A 107 8.50 -9.63 11.86
CA SER A 107 8.75 -9.00 10.58
C SER A 107 9.48 -9.96 9.65
N VAL A 108 8.85 -10.35 8.56
CA VAL A 108 9.48 -11.15 7.50
C VAL A 108 10.45 -10.30 6.66
N GLY A 109 10.14 -9.03 6.48
CA GLY A 109 10.98 -8.10 5.73
C GLY A 109 10.42 -6.68 5.77
N LEU A 110 11.31 -5.72 5.58
CA LEU A 110 10.98 -4.30 5.49
C LEU A 110 11.53 -3.73 4.19
N MET A 111 10.69 -3.02 3.45
CA MET A 111 11.10 -2.27 2.28
C MET A 111 10.83 -0.78 2.49
N ASN A 112 11.88 0.03 2.38
CA ASN A 112 11.73 1.48 2.41
C ASN A 112 11.26 1.97 1.04
N LEU A 113 10.05 2.54 0.99
CA LEU A 113 9.48 3.14 -0.20
C LEU A 113 9.37 4.65 0.00
N ASN A 114 10.21 5.39 -0.70
CA ASN A 114 10.11 6.83 -0.72
C ASN A 114 8.77 7.29 -1.31
N ILE A 115 8.29 8.42 -0.82
CA ILE A 115 7.15 9.11 -1.40
C ILE A 115 7.65 10.32 -2.17
N ILE A 116 7.37 10.34 -3.46
CA ILE A 116 7.76 11.43 -4.35
C ILE A 116 6.57 12.38 -4.46
N THR A 117 6.82 13.66 -4.23
CA THR A 117 5.80 14.71 -4.32
C THR A 117 6.10 15.64 -5.49
N ALA A 118 5.09 15.92 -6.28
CA ALA A 118 5.17 16.85 -7.41
C ALA A 118 4.07 17.90 -7.36
N VAL A 119 4.32 19.04 -7.96
CA VAL A 119 3.38 20.15 -8.11
C VAL A 119 3.12 20.43 -9.57
N TYR A 120 1.89 20.89 -9.89
CA TYR A 120 1.43 21.16 -11.25
C TYR A 120 1.67 22.62 -11.62
N GLY A 121 2.11 22.84 -12.84
CA GLY A 121 2.32 24.18 -13.41
C GLY A 121 3.29 25.04 -12.62
N ASP A 122 2.99 26.32 -12.57
CA ASP A 122 3.77 27.35 -11.87
C ASP A 122 3.44 27.44 -10.37
N HIS A 123 2.60 26.54 -9.87
CA HIS A 123 2.20 26.50 -8.46
C HIS A 123 3.43 26.50 -7.54
N ASN A 124 3.53 27.50 -6.67
CA ASN A 124 4.60 27.55 -5.66
C ASN A 124 4.14 26.90 -4.35
N PRO A 125 4.58 25.66 -4.06
CA PRO A 125 4.11 24.94 -2.88
C PRO A 125 4.57 25.54 -1.56
N ASN A 126 5.54 26.46 -1.56
CA ASN A 126 6.04 27.10 -0.35
C ASN A 126 5.18 28.29 0.07
N THR A 127 4.62 29.01 -0.88
CA THR A 127 3.80 30.21 -0.65
C THR A 127 2.30 29.96 -0.81
N ASP A 128 1.94 29.19 -1.85
CA ASP A 128 0.56 29.04 -2.25
C ASP A 128 -0.14 27.91 -1.48
N ARG A 129 -1.46 28.02 -1.35
CA ARG A 129 -2.27 26.96 -0.78
C ARG A 129 -2.31 25.76 -1.72
N THR A 130 -1.77 24.62 -1.29
CA THR A 130 -1.61 23.44 -2.13
C THR A 130 -2.76 22.46 -1.97
N SER A 131 -3.40 22.07 -3.08
CA SER A 131 -4.47 21.09 -3.11
C SER A 131 -3.93 19.68 -3.30
N PHE A 132 -4.20 18.80 -2.35
CA PHE A 132 -3.87 17.37 -2.39
C PHE A 132 -5.10 16.51 -2.17
N SER A 133 -5.00 15.24 -2.54
CA SER A 133 -5.99 14.23 -2.17
C SER A 133 -5.33 12.97 -1.62
N GLY A 134 -6.03 12.29 -0.70
CA GLY A 134 -5.56 11.04 -0.10
C GLY A 134 -6.16 10.76 1.27
N GLY A 135 -5.41 10.08 2.14
CA GLY A 135 -5.84 9.65 3.47
C GLY A 135 -6.08 10.75 4.51
N GLY A 136 -5.72 11.99 4.20
CA GLY A 136 -5.88 13.16 5.11
C GLY A 136 -4.56 13.60 5.74
N GLY A 137 -4.60 14.74 6.45
CA GLY A 137 -3.43 15.35 7.11
C GLY A 137 -2.81 14.52 8.24
N LYS A 138 -3.52 13.48 8.69
CA LYS A 138 -3.04 12.55 9.74
C LYS A 138 -2.13 11.43 9.22
N VAL A 139 -1.97 11.29 7.90
CA VAL A 139 -1.02 10.34 7.32
C VAL A 139 0.40 10.93 7.34
N PRO A 140 1.45 10.09 7.33
CA PRO A 140 2.84 10.57 7.41
C PRO A 140 3.17 11.67 6.42
N GLU A 141 2.67 11.56 5.19
CA GLU A 141 2.91 12.54 4.14
C GLU A 141 2.22 13.89 4.41
N GLY A 142 1.03 13.86 5.01
CA GLY A 142 0.33 15.08 5.44
C GLY A 142 1.09 15.80 6.56
N ILE A 143 1.66 15.05 7.48
CA ILE A 143 2.52 15.58 8.55
C ILE A 143 3.78 16.19 7.95
N ALA A 144 4.48 15.47 7.06
CA ALA A 144 5.67 15.98 6.39
C ALA A 144 5.39 17.27 5.61
N MET A 145 4.29 17.32 4.84
CA MET A 145 3.87 18.54 4.14
C MET A 145 3.58 19.69 5.09
N THR A 146 2.96 19.42 6.23
CA THR A 146 2.68 20.47 7.23
C THR A 146 3.98 21.04 7.79
N LEU A 147 4.94 20.18 8.13
CA LEU A 147 6.25 20.61 8.61
C LEU A 147 7.00 21.44 7.57
N LEU A 148 6.99 21.01 6.31
CA LEU A 148 7.64 21.74 5.22
C LEU A 148 7.02 23.12 4.96
N LYS A 149 5.70 23.22 5.03
CA LYS A 149 4.98 24.48 4.76
C LYS A 149 4.94 25.44 5.96
N CYS A 150 4.95 24.91 7.17
CA CYS A 150 4.68 25.64 8.39
C CYS A 150 5.93 25.88 9.25
N GLY A 151 7.01 25.16 8.97
CA GLY A 151 8.21 25.22 9.79
C GLY A 151 7.97 24.72 11.22
N ASN A 152 8.77 25.19 12.15
CA ASN A 152 8.63 24.86 13.57
C ASN A 152 7.58 25.72 14.23
N LEU A 153 6.54 25.09 14.74
CA LEU A 153 5.44 25.75 15.45
C LEU A 153 5.40 25.27 16.91
N PRO A 154 4.88 26.10 17.84
CA PRO A 154 4.99 25.86 19.27
C PRO A 154 4.16 24.67 19.79
N ASN A 155 3.08 24.32 19.10
CA ASN A 155 2.16 23.27 19.56
C ASN A 155 1.30 22.69 18.42
N THR A 156 0.58 21.62 18.71
CA THR A 156 -0.30 20.92 17.77
C THR A 156 -1.40 21.82 17.19
N GLU A 157 -1.95 22.72 17.97
CA GLU A 157 -3.03 23.62 17.52
C GLU A 157 -2.54 24.58 16.44
N ALA A 158 -1.36 25.15 16.61
CA ALA A 158 -0.69 25.99 15.60
C ALA A 158 -0.43 25.19 14.31
N TYR A 159 0.01 23.92 14.39
CA TYR A 159 0.16 23.07 13.22
C TYR A 159 -1.15 22.78 12.52
N VAL A 160 -2.23 22.49 13.25
CA VAL A 160 -3.56 22.26 12.68
C VAL A 160 -4.09 23.54 12.00
N GLY A 161 -3.87 24.71 12.60
CA GLY A 161 -4.22 26.01 12.02
C GLY A 161 -3.50 26.24 10.69
N CYS A 162 -2.17 26.12 10.70
CA CYS A 162 -1.35 26.27 9.51
C CYS A 162 -1.71 25.25 8.41
N PHE A 163 -1.93 23.99 8.77
CA PHE A 163 -2.34 22.97 7.80
C PHE A 163 -3.65 23.37 7.10
N LYS A 164 -4.65 23.83 7.84
CA LYS A 164 -5.94 24.25 7.27
C LYS A 164 -5.80 25.47 6.35
N GLU A 165 -4.88 26.36 6.66
CA GLU A 165 -4.60 27.54 5.84
C GLU A 165 -3.81 27.20 4.57
N LYS A 166 -2.71 26.44 4.73
CA LYS A 166 -1.74 26.19 3.64
C LYS A 166 -2.05 24.97 2.79
N VAL A 167 -2.88 24.05 3.26
CA VAL A 167 -3.20 22.81 2.56
C VAL A 167 -4.71 22.65 2.37
N ASN A 168 -5.12 22.46 1.13
CA ASN A 168 -6.47 22.05 0.78
C ASN A 168 -6.51 20.52 0.58
N TRP A 169 -6.91 19.79 1.62
CA TRP A 169 -6.93 18.34 1.56
C TRP A 169 -8.29 17.80 1.13
N ILE A 170 -8.40 17.38 -0.11
CA ILE A 170 -9.62 16.84 -0.71
C ILE A 170 -9.75 15.36 -0.35
N LYS A 171 -10.80 15.01 0.40
CA LYS A 171 -11.06 13.64 0.86
C LYS A 171 -11.80 12.84 -0.21
N GLY A 172 -11.66 11.51 -0.15
CA GLY A 172 -12.51 10.57 -0.88
C GLY A 172 -12.02 10.16 -2.26
N MET A 173 -11.10 10.88 -2.89
CA MET A 173 -10.56 10.48 -4.19
C MET A 173 -9.76 9.18 -4.08
N LYS A 174 -10.09 8.23 -4.93
CA LYS A 174 -9.30 7.01 -5.13
C LYS A 174 -8.02 7.32 -5.89
N GLY A 175 -7.02 6.44 -5.83
CA GLY A 175 -5.71 6.67 -6.47
C GLY A 175 -5.78 7.09 -7.94
N ASN A 176 -6.64 6.44 -8.73
CA ASN A 176 -6.80 6.79 -10.15
C ASN A 176 -7.50 8.15 -10.37
N GLU A 177 -8.53 8.45 -9.57
CA GLU A 177 -9.22 9.75 -9.61
C GLU A 177 -8.27 10.89 -9.26
N ARG A 178 -7.46 10.73 -8.21
CA ARG A 178 -6.43 11.69 -7.83
C ARG A 178 -5.42 11.93 -8.95
N ARG A 179 -4.94 10.87 -9.59
CA ARG A 179 -3.99 10.98 -10.71
C ARG A 179 -4.58 11.70 -11.91
N LEU A 180 -5.84 11.44 -12.23
CA LEU A 180 -6.55 12.15 -13.30
C LEU A 180 -6.76 13.61 -12.94
N ALA A 181 -7.17 13.92 -11.71
CA ALA A 181 -7.34 15.28 -11.23
C ALA A 181 -6.01 16.07 -11.27
N PHE A 182 -4.90 15.45 -10.88
CA PHE A 182 -3.58 16.06 -11.03
C PHE A 182 -3.22 16.33 -12.50
N LYS A 183 -3.40 15.36 -13.39
CA LYS A 183 -3.11 15.52 -14.81
C LYS A 183 -3.94 16.62 -15.50
N ARG A 184 -5.09 16.96 -14.94
CA ARG A 184 -5.96 18.04 -15.45
C ARG A 184 -5.72 19.39 -14.77
N GLY A 185 -4.77 19.45 -13.82
CA GLY A 185 -4.55 20.66 -13.03
C GLY A 185 -5.62 20.96 -11.99
N GLU A 186 -6.57 20.04 -11.76
CA GLU A 186 -7.61 20.17 -10.70
C GLU A 186 -7.02 20.02 -9.29
N LEU A 187 -5.91 19.26 -9.16
CA LEU A 187 -5.04 19.22 -8.01
C LEU A 187 -3.70 19.81 -8.39
N ASN A 188 -3.22 20.79 -7.63
CA ASN A 188 -1.90 21.36 -7.86
C ASN A 188 -0.78 20.65 -7.08
N GLY A 189 -1.09 19.59 -6.34
CA GLY A 189 -0.10 18.71 -5.72
C GLY A 189 -0.50 17.23 -5.80
N THR A 190 0.49 16.38 -6.00
CA THR A 190 0.32 14.92 -5.94
C THR A 190 1.48 14.26 -5.21
N ARG A 191 1.23 13.05 -4.72
CA ARG A 191 2.24 12.20 -4.09
C ARG A 191 2.08 10.77 -4.57
N GLU A 192 3.18 10.12 -4.87
CA GLU A 192 3.18 8.74 -5.37
C GLU A 192 4.41 7.98 -4.86
N ASN A 193 4.30 6.66 -4.76
CA ASN A 193 5.47 5.82 -4.65
C ASN A 193 6.26 5.82 -5.98
N PRO A 194 7.54 5.41 -6.00
CA PRO A 194 8.39 5.49 -7.20
C PRO A 194 7.80 4.82 -8.43
N ALA A 195 7.20 3.63 -8.29
CA ALA A 195 6.61 2.90 -9.42
C ALA A 195 5.40 3.65 -10.02
N SER A 196 4.50 4.13 -9.15
CA SER A 196 3.35 4.92 -9.58
C SER A 196 3.74 6.30 -10.11
N PHE A 197 4.77 6.89 -9.53
CA PHE A 197 5.34 8.16 -10.01
C PHE A 197 5.84 8.02 -11.44
N LYS A 198 6.73 7.06 -11.70
CA LYS A 198 7.28 6.79 -13.03
C LYS A 198 6.18 6.59 -14.08
N LYS A 199 5.12 5.87 -13.72
CA LYS A 199 4.02 5.55 -14.65
C LYS A 199 3.06 6.72 -14.89
N HIS A 200 2.77 7.53 -13.86
CA HIS A 200 1.64 8.46 -13.91
C HIS A 200 2.01 9.93 -13.77
N VAL A 201 3.11 10.25 -13.12
CA VAL A 201 3.51 11.64 -12.85
C VAL A 201 4.69 12.06 -13.73
N GLN A 202 5.68 11.19 -13.89
CA GLN A 202 6.83 11.46 -14.76
C GLN A 202 6.42 11.95 -16.16
N PRO A 203 5.44 11.35 -16.87
CA PRO A 203 5.02 11.85 -18.18
C PRO A 203 4.42 13.27 -18.17
N VAL A 204 3.92 13.74 -17.03
CA VAL A 204 3.42 15.12 -16.86
C VAL A 204 4.59 16.07 -16.68
N ILE A 205 5.62 15.64 -15.95
CA ILE A 205 6.88 16.39 -15.79
C ILE A 205 7.64 16.47 -17.12
N ASP A 206 7.73 15.38 -17.87
CA ASP A 206 8.42 15.33 -19.17
C ASP A 206 7.80 16.28 -20.20
N LYS A 207 6.52 16.61 -20.06
CA LYS A 207 5.82 17.63 -20.86
C LYS A 207 6.02 19.06 -20.35
N GLY A 208 6.69 19.25 -19.22
CA GLY A 208 6.83 20.56 -18.58
C GLY A 208 5.57 21.05 -17.85
N GLU A 209 4.55 20.20 -17.70
CA GLU A 209 3.28 20.54 -17.05
C GLU A 209 3.34 20.42 -15.50
N ALA A 210 4.35 19.76 -14.97
CA ALA A 210 4.57 19.59 -13.54
C ALA A 210 6.06 19.54 -13.21
N ARG A 211 6.38 19.67 -11.92
CA ARG A 211 7.76 19.56 -11.40
C ARG A 211 7.81 18.84 -10.07
N LEU A 212 8.96 18.30 -9.73
CA LEU A 212 9.23 17.74 -8.41
C LEU A 212 9.18 18.85 -7.36
N TRP A 213 8.64 18.50 -6.20
CA TRP A 213 8.73 19.33 -5.00
C TRP A 213 9.72 18.73 -4.00
N PHE A 214 9.49 17.49 -3.54
CA PHE A 214 10.42 16.77 -2.66
C PHE A 214 10.25 15.25 -2.80
N HIS A 215 11.25 14.52 -2.32
CA HIS A 215 11.27 13.05 -2.28
C HIS A 215 11.96 12.53 -1.02
#